data_e2c5ae185e7e7cc570b0f0f7e37f21c1
#
_entry.id   e2c5ae185e7e7cc570b0f0f7e37f21c1
#
_cell.length_a   1.000
_cell.length_b   1.000
_cell.length_c   1.000
_cell.angle_alpha   90.00
_cell.angle_beta   90.00
_cell.angle_gamma   90.00
#
_symmetry.space_group_name_H-M   'P 1'
#
loop_
_entity.id
_entity.type
_entity.pdbx_description
1 polymer ?
#
loop_
_entity_poly.entity_id
_entity_poly.type
_entity_poly.pdbx_seq_one_letter_code
_entity_poly.pdbx_strand_id
1 'polypeptide(L)'
;MGQSLFDVSGKKVIVTGGTRGLGLGMAEGFLQAGCKVAIVGTSDKVFAVAEEECNKGYDCVGIKGDLSKREEVYRIFNECVEKLGGDLDVLVTSHGIQRRHSAEEFPLNEWDDVISVNLSSIFVLCQEAGKIM
;
A
#
# COMPACT_ATOMS: atom_id res chain seq x y z
N MET A 1 0.60 5.82 -33.39
CA MET A 1 0.42 4.57 -32.65
C MET A 1 -0.54 4.77 -31.50
N GLY A 2 -1.57 3.97 -31.43
CA GLY A 2 -2.49 3.99 -30.31
C GLY A 2 -1.90 3.29 -29.10
N GLN A 3 -2.34 3.69 -27.91
CA GLN A 3 -2.01 2.98 -26.68
C GLN A 3 -2.77 1.66 -26.62
N SER A 4 -2.16 0.64 -26.00
CA SER A 4 -2.84 -0.60 -25.68
C SER A 4 -3.99 -0.29 -24.70
N LEU A 5 -5.08 -1.03 -24.81
CA LEU A 5 -6.20 -0.96 -23.87
C LEU A 5 -5.76 -1.21 -22.43
N PHE A 6 -4.69 -1.99 -22.24
CA PHE A 6 -4.15 -2.35 -20.93
C PHE A 6 -2.88 -1.57 -20.55
N ASP A 7 -2.57 -0.50 -21.27
CA ASP A 7 -1.44 0.35 -20.95
C ASP A 7 -1.72 1.16 -19.70
N VAL A 8 -0.85 1.00 -18.69
CA VAL A 8 -0.94 1.72 -17.41
C VAL A 8 0.25 2.65 -17.18
N SER A 9 1.08 2.86 -18.20
CA SER A 9 2.27 3.72 -18.05
C SER A 9 1.88 5.12 -17.58
N GLY A 10 2.66 5.66 -16.63
CA GLY A 10 2.41 6.97 -16.06
C GLY A 10 1.34 6.99 -14.96
N LYS A 11 0.66 5.88 -14.71
CA LYS A 11 -0.34 5.81 -13.63
C LYS A 11 0.32 5.87 -12.27
N LYS A 12 -0.40 6.43 -11.30
CA LYS A 12 0.06 6.59 -9.92
C LYS A 12 -0.62 5.56 -9.05
N VAL A 13 0.19 4.76 -8.38
CA VAL A 13 -0.24 3.53 -7.70
C VAL A 13 0.21 3.53 -6.25
N ILE A 14 -0.69 3.18 -5.34
CA ILE A 14 -0.34 2.84 -3.96
C ILE A 14 -0.46 1.33 -3.80
N VAL A 15 0.56 0.69 -3.23
CA VAL A 15 0.52 -0.72 -2.85
C VAL A 15 0.81 -0.84 -1.36
N THR A 16 -0.18 -1.14 -0.57
CA THR A 16 0.03 -1.43 0.85
C THR A 16 0.54 -2.85 1.01
N GLY A 17 1.38 -3.08 2.03
CA GLY A 17 2.04 -4.37 2.17
C GLY A 17 2.99 -4.67 1.01
N GLY A 18 3.65 -3.65 0.48
CA GLY A 18 4.44 -3.74 -0.74
C GLY A 18 5.91 -4.14 -0.55
N THR A 19 6.31 -4.57 0.65
CA THR A 19 7.73 -4.84 0.93
C THR A 19 8.13 -6.29 0.70
N ARG A 20 7.19 -7.18 0.51
CA ARG A 20 7.46 -8.62 0.32
C ARG A 20 6.24 -9.32 -0.30
N GLY A 21 6.44 -10.57 -0.71
CA GLY A 21 5.36 -11.44 -1.15
C GLY A 21 4.56 -10.89 -2.31
N LEU A 22 3.25 -11.09 -2.27
CA LEU A 22 2.34 -10.68 -3.33
C LEU A 22 2.33 -9.17 -3.53
N GLY A 23 2.35 -8.39 -2.43
CA GLY A 23 2.37 -6.93 -2.53
C GLY A 23 3.59 -6.41 -3.28
N LEU A 24 4.77 -6.93 -2.96
CA LEU A 24 6.01 -6.56 -3.67
C LEU A 24 5.93 -6.99 -5.15
N GLY A 25 5.44 -8.19 -5.42
CA GLY A 25 5.29 -8.66 -6.79
C GLY A 25 4.38 -7.76 -7.62
N MET A 26 3.26 -7.32 -7.04
CA MET A 26 2.36 -6.39 -7.71
C MET A 26 3.01 -5.02 -7.91
N ALA A 27 3.71 -4.51 -6.90
CA ALA A 27 4.43 -3.24 -7.01
C ALA A 27 5.47 -3.29 -8.14
N GLU A 28 6.26 -4.36 -8.19
CA GLU A 28 7.25 -4.55 -9.26
C GLU A 28 6.60 -4.62 -10.64
N GLY A 29 5.45 -5.30 -10.75
CA GLY A 29 4.70 -5.37 -11.99
C GLY A 29 4.26 -3.99 -12.48
N PHE A 30 3.75 -3.14 -11.59
CA PHE A 30 3.39 -1.77 -11.94
C PHE A 30 4.62 -0.94 -12.33
N LEU A 31 5.71 -1.06 -11.58
CA LEU A 31 6.95 -0.34 -11.88
C LEU A 31 7.48 -0.71 -13.26
N GLN A 32 7.50 -2.00 -13.58
CA GLN A 32 7.94 -2.49 -14.89
C GLN A 32 7.03 -1.99 -16.02
N ALA A 33 5.76 -1.76 -15.71
CA ALA A 33 4.79 -1.23 -16.67
C ALA A 33 4.86 0.30 -16.82
N GLY A 34 5.79 0.96 -16.11
CA GLY A 34 5.99 2.41 -16.23
C GLY A 34 5.19 3.25 -15.27
N CYS A 35 4.63 2.65 -14.23
CA CYS A 35 3.88 3.40 -13.21
C CYS A 35 4.81 4.05 -12.18
N LYS A 36 4.28 5.06 -11.50
CA LYS A 36 4.88 5.61 -10.29
C LYS A 36 4.21 4.95 -9.10
N VAL A 37 4.99 4.33 -8.22
CA VAL A 37 4.45 3.49 -7.15
C VAL A 37 4.90 3.96 -5.78
N ALA A 38 3.96 4.12 -4.86
CA ALA A 38 4.21 4.29 -3.44
C ALA A 38 3.94 2.96 -2.75
N ILE A 39 4.93 2.40 -2.08
CA ILE A 39 4.77 1.18 -1.29
C ILE A 39 4.67 1.53 0.19
N VAL A 40 3.81 0.83 0.92
CA VAL A 40 3.60 1.04 2.35
C VAL A 40 4.06 -0.19 3.11
N GLY A 41 4.84 0.02 4.16
CA GLY A 41 5.29 -1.04 5.05
C GLY A 41 5.37 -0.57 6.49
N THR A 42 5.50 -1.52 7.42
CA THR A 42 5.48 -1.23 8.86
C THR A 42 6.87 -1.00 9.47
N SER A 43 7.92 -1.27 8.72
CA SER A 43 9.31 -1.12 9.20
C SER A 43 10.15 -0.33 8.22
N ASP A 44 11.38 -0.01 8.63
CA ASP A 44 12.34 0.70 7.79
C ASP A 44 12.71 -0.08 6.52
N LYS A 45 12.39 -1.37 6.45
CA LYS A 45 12.58 -2.18 5.25
C LYS A 45 11.91 -1.55 4.03
N VAL A 46 10.80 -0.82 4.23
CA VAL A 46 10.09 -0.17 3.11
C VAL A 46 10.99 0.81 2.36
N PHE A 47 11.86 1.50 3.08
CA PHE A 47 12.79 2.46 2.46
C PHE A 47 13.88 1.75 1.67
N ALA A 48 14.40 0.64 2.21
CA ALA A 48 15.41 -0.17 1.51
C ALA A 48 14.85 -0.78 0.22
N VAL A 49 13.62 -1.27 0.26
CA VAL A 49 12.95 -1.83 -0.92
C VAL A 49 12.72 -0.75 -1.98
N ALA A 50 12.24 0.42 -1.56
CA ALA A 50 12.02 1.53 -2.50
C ALA A 50 13.34 1.98 -3.15
N GLU A 51 14.41 2.08 -2.37
CA GLU A 51 15.74 2.43 -2.88
C GLU A 51 16.25 1.41 -3.89
N GLU A 52 16.07 0.13 -3.60
CA GLU A 52 16.46 -0.95 -4.49
C GLU A 52 15.73 -0.83 -5.84
N GLU A 53 14.43 -0.53 -5.82
CA GLU A 53 13.65 -0.33 -7.04
C GLU A 53 14.09 0.93 -7.80
N CYS A 54 14.41 2.01 -7.08
CA CYS A 54 14.97 3.22 -7.71
C CYS A 54 16.33 2.95 -8.37
N ASN A 55 17.15 2.11 -7.77
CA ASN A 55 18.44 1.73 -8.35
C ASN A 55 18.30 0.93 -9.65
N LYS A 56 17.16 0.29 -9.85
CA LYS A 56 16.82 -0.39 -11.11
C LYS A 56 16.30 0.58 -12.18
N GLY A 57 16.13 1.86 -11.85
CA GLY A 57 15.62 2.89 -12.75
C GLY A 57 14.10 3.13 -12.65
N TYR A 58 13.43 2.56 -11.66
CA TYR A 58 12.00 2.73 -11.46
C TYR A 58 11.67 3.89 -10.53
N ASP A 59 10.44 4.38 -10.61
CA ASP A 59 9.95 5.50 -9.80
C ASP A 59 9.13 4.96 -8.62
N CYS A 60 9.82 4.66 -7.51
CA CYS A 60 9.25 4.05 -6.33
C CYS A 60 9.56 4.87 -5.08
N VAL A 61 8.58 5.05 -4.21
CA VAL A 61 8.75 5.73 -2.93
C VAL A 61 8.19 4.83 -1.82
N GLY A 62 8.85 4.84 -0.66
CA GLY A 62 8.43 4.06 0.50
C GLY A 62 7.83 4.95 1.57
N ILE A 63 6.71 4.52 2.12
CA ILE A 63 6.05 5.16 3.26
C ILE A 63 5.93 4.14 4.39
N LYS A 64 6.43 4.52 5.57
CA LYS A 64 6.36 3.68 6.77
C LYS A 64 5.18 4.10 7.64
N GLY A 65 4.43 3.15 8.14
CA GLY A 65 3.38 3.44 9.11
C GLY A 65 2.61 2.21 9.56
N ASP A 66 1.82 2.39 10.61
CA ASP A 66 1.03 1.36 11.25
C ASP A 66 -0.45 1.52 10.89
N LEU A 67 -0.96 0.62 10.05
CA LEU A 67 -2.34 0.67 9.58
C LEU A 67 -3.36 0.18 10.62
N SER A 68 -2.92 -0.23 11.82
CA SER A 68 -3.83 -0.58 12.91
C SER A 68 -4.45 0.65 13.59
N LYS A 69 -3.87 1.83 13.36
CA LYS A 69 -4.31 3.09 13.98
C LYS A 69 -4.96 3.98 12.94
N ARG A 70 -6.20 4.40 13.22
CA ARG A 70 -7.00 5.15 12.23
C ARG A 70 -6.33 6.45 11.80
N GLU A 71 -5.78 7.22 12.72
CA GLU A 71 -5.08 8.47 12.38
C GLU A 71 -3.88 8.20 11.46
N GLU A 72 -3.18 7.09 11.71
CA GLU A 72 -2.06 6.68 10.87
C GLU A 72 -2.50 6.30 9.45
N VAL A 73 -3.66 5.68 9.31
CA VAL A 73 -4.20 5.32 7.97
C VAL A 73 -4.36 6.59 7.13
N TYR A 74 -4.95 7.63 7.70
CA TYR A 74 -5.12 8.92 7.00
C TYR A 74 -3.77 9.55 6.68
N ARG A 75 -2.85 9.56 7.63
CA ARG A 75 -1.51 10.13 7.43
C ARG A 75 -0.77 9.39 6.30
N ILE A 76 -0.78 8.07 6.35
CA ILE A 76 -0.11 7.22 5.35
C ILE A 76 -0.69 7.49 3.96
N PHE A 77 -2.01 7.50 3.85
CA PHE A 77 -2.68 7.76 2.58
C PHE A 77 -2.30 9.13 2.02
N ASN A 78 -2.39 10.17 2.85
CA ASN A 78 -2.07 11.54 2.43
C ASN A 78 -0.60 11.68 2.03
N GLU A 79 0.31 11.05 2.75
CA GLU A 79 1.73 11.06 2.42
C GLU A 79 1.99 10.33 1.08
N CYS A 80 1.35 9.20 0.86
CA CYS A 80 1.46 8.49 -0.42
C CYS A 80 1.02 9.38 -1.59
N VAL A 81 -0.14 9.99 -1.47
CA VAL A 81 -0.70 10.86 -2.53
C VAL A 81 0.23 12.05 -2.78
N GLU A 82 0.71 12.69 -1.72
CA GLU A 82 1.66 13.81 -1.84
C GLU A 82 2.93 13.39 -2.59
N LYS A 83 3.52 12.26 -2.21
CA LYS A 83 4.74 11.74 -2.84
C LYS A 83 4.51 11.30 -4.29
N LEU A 84 3.27 10.97 -4.64
CA LEU A 84 2.91 10.61 -6.02
C LEU A 84 2.60 11.83 -6.88
N GLY A 85 2.55 13.02 -6.30
CA GLY A 85 2.32 14.26 -7.03
C GLY A 85 0.91 14.85 -6.91
N GLY A 86 0.11 14.35 -5.97
CA GLY A 86 -1.17 14.95 -5.60
C GLY A 86 -2.42 14.26 -6.13
N ASP A 87 -2.28 13.20 -6.92
CA ASP A 87 -3.42 12.42 -7.40
C ASP A 87 -3.12 10.91 -7.32
N LEU A 88 -4.11 10.09 -7.65
CA LEU A 88 -4.02 8.64 -7.52
C LEU A 88 -4.88 7.98 -8.58
N ASP A 89 -4.34 6.96 -9.23
CA ASP A 89 -5.07 6.18 -10.24
C ASP A 89 -5.44 4.78 -9.75
N VAL A 90 -4.58 4.15 -8.95
CA VAL A 90 -4.76 2.75 -8.52
C VAL A 90 -4.42 2.60 -7.05
N LEU A 91 -5.29 1.92 -6.31
CA LEU A 91 -5.02 1.51 -4.92
C LEU A 91 -5.05 -0.01 -4.84
N VAL A 92 -3.94 -0.60 -4.38
CA VAL A 92 -3.84 -2.03 -4.11
C VAL A 92 -3.67 -2.24 -2.61
N THR A 93 -4.65 -2.87 -1.98
CA THR A 93 -4.60 -3.19 -0.55
C THR A 93 -4.15 -4.64 -0.37
N SER A 94 -2.87 -4.82 -0.11
CA SER A 94 -2.24 -6.13 0.04
C SER A 94 -1.64 -6.35 1.43
N HIS A 95 -1.97 -5.50 2.38
CA HIS A 95 -1.53 -5.64 3.76
C HIS A 95 -2.50 -6.48 4.57
N GLY A 96 -1.99 -7.05 5.66
CA GLY A 96 -2.80 -7.81 6.58
C GLY A 96 -1.96 -8.38 7.70
N ILE A 97 -2.60 -8.71 8.80
CA ILE A 97 -1.97 -9.40 9.92
C ILE A 97 -2.76 -10.65 10.27
N GLN A 98 -2.10 -11.56 10.96
CA GLN A 98 -2.71 -12.81 11.41
C GLN A 98 -2.40 -13.03 12.89
N ARG A 99 -3.42 -13.46 13.63
CA ARG A 99 -3.30 -13.90 15.01
C ARG A 99 -4.02 -15.24 15.12
N ARG A 100 -3.46 -16.16 15.90
CA ARG A 100 -4.02 -17.51 16.02
C ARG A 100 -4.15 -17.90 17.49
N HIS A 101 -5.38 -18.22 17.87
CA HIS A 101 -5.75 -18.76 19.18
C HIS A 101 -7.00 -19.60 19.01
N SER A 102 -7.29 -20.49 19.96
CA SER A 102 -8.60 -21.14 19.99
C SER A 102 -9.66 -20.07 20.24
N ALA A 103 -10.85 -20.26 19.68
CA ALA A 103 -11.89 -19.23 19.70
C ALA A 103 -12.25 -18.79 21.13
N GLU A 104 -12.36 -19.73 22.03
CA GLU A 104 -12.75 -19.47 23.43
C GLU A 104 -11.68 -18.73 24.24
N GLU A 105 -10.43 -18.69 23.74
CA GLU A 105 -9.31 -18.03 24.42
C GLU A 105 -8.77 -16.84 23.64
N PHE A 106 -9.42 -16.45 22.55
CA PHE A 106 -8.90 -15.40 21.67
C PHE A 106 -8.92 -14.05 22.40
N PRO A 107 -7.74 -13.39 22.58
CA PRO A 107 -7.67 -12.10 23.26
C PRO A 107 -8.41 -11.02 22.43
N LEU A 108 -9.26 -10.25 23.10
CA LEU A 108 -10.04 -9.20 22.41
C LEU A 108 -9.17 -8.10 21.79
N ASN A 109 -8.03 -7.78 22.44
CA ASN A 109 -7.11 -6.80 21.85
C ASN A 109 -6.51 -7.29 20.53
N GLU A 110 -6.22 -8.57 20.40
CA GLU A 110 -5.73 -9.13 19.13
C GLU A 110 -6.84 -9.24 18.09
N TRP A 111 -8.07 -9.52 18.53
CA TRP A 111 -9.25 -9.43 17.65
C TRP A 111 -9.38 -8.02 17.07
N ASP A 112 -9.31 -7.01 17.94
CA ASP A 112 -9.40 -5.60 17.52
C ASP A 112 -8.30 -5.23 16.54
N ASP A 113 -7.06 -5.69 16.76
CA ASP A 113 -5.94 -5.44 15.87
C ASP A 113 -6.20 -6.03 14.48
N VAL A 114 -6.68 -7.27 14.42
CA VAL A 114 -6.97 -7.95 13.14
C VAL A 114 -8.07 -7.22 12.38
N ILE A 115 -9.14 -6.84 13.06
CA ILE A 115 -10.25 -6.09 12.44
C ILE A 115 -9.77 -4.72 11.97
N SER A 116 -8.99 -4.02 12.78
CA SER A 116 -8.48 -2.69 12.43
C SER A 116 -7.60 -2.73 11.18
N VAL A 117 -6.70 -3.70 11.08
CA VAL A 117 -5.76 -3.79 9.96
C VAL A 117 -6.43 -4.43 8.74
N ASN A 118 -7.12 -5.56 8.92
CA ASN A 118 -7.58 -6.35 7.78
C ASN A 118 -8.91 -5.89 7.21
N LEU A 119 -9.67 -5.08 7.94
CA LEU A 119 -10.99 -4.62 7.50
C LEU A 119 -11.12 -3.10 7.53
N SER A 120 -11.00 -2.50 8.71
CA SER A 120 -11.26 -1.06 8.87
C SER A 120 -10.31 -0.19 8.07
N SER A 121 -9.01 -0.50 8.09
CA SER A 121 -8.01 0.28 7.35
C SER A 121 -8.25 0.23 5.84
N ILE A 122 -8.66 -0.93 5.34
CA ILE A 122 -8.97 -1.10 3.91
C ILE A 122 -10.16 -0.22 3.51
N PHE A 123 -11.21 -0.22 4.33
CA PHE A 123 -12.36 0.65 4.09
C PHE A 123 -11.95 2.12 4.02
N VAL A 124 -11.16 2.58 5.00
CA VAL A 124 -10.72 3.97 5.06
C VAL A 124 -9.87 4.33 3.84
N LEU A 125 -8.91 3.47 3.48
CA LEU A 125 -8.08 3.69 2.29
C LEU A 125 -8.92 3.79 1.02
N CYS A 126 -9.87 2.88 0.85
CA CYS A 126 -10.76 2.89 -0.32
C CYS A 126 -11.65 4.12 -0.34
N GLN A 127 -12.15 4.55 0.81
CA GLN A 127 -12.98 5.75 0.92
C GLN A 127 -12.19 6.99 0.53
N GLU A 128 -10.96 7.14 1.07
CA GLU A 128 -10.10 8.29 0.74
C GLU A 128 -9.67 8.27 -0.72
N ALA A 129 -9.34 7.10 -1.25
CA ALA A 129 -9.00 6.96 -2.65
C ALA A 129 -10.18 7.37 -3.55
N GLY A 130 -11.37 6.92 -3.23
CA GLY A 130 -12.59 7.23 -3.99
C GLY A 130 -12.90 8.72 -4.06
N LYS A 131 -12.50 9.49 -3.05
CA LYS A 131 -12.72 10.95 -3.04
C LYS A 131 -11.88 11.69 -4.08
N ILE A 132 -10.75 11.13 -4.48
CA ILE A 132 -9.80 11.83 -5.37
C ILE A 132 -9.64 11.15 -6.74
N MET A 133 -10.12 9.94 -6.87
CA MET A 133 -10.13 9.20 -8.16
C MET A 133 -11.26 9.64 -9.14
#